data_f5e8d6088d315423b8a0a84c7f07f5da
#
_entry.id   f5e8d6088d315423b8a0a84c7f07f5da
#
_cell.length_a   1.000
_cell.length_b   1.000
_cell.length_c   1.000
_cell.angle_alpha   90.00
_cell.angle_beta   90.00
_cell.angle_gamma   90.00
#
_symmetry.space_group_name_H-M   'P 1'
#
loop_
_entity.id
_entity.type
_entity.pdbx_description
1 polymer ?
#
loop_
_entity_poly.entity_id
_entity_poly.type
_entity_poly.pdbx_seq_one_letter_code
_entity_poly.pdbx_strand_id
1 'polypeptide(L)'
;MSRRSFLKSSSVAAAIPVMGTTGSVLAKENSPANTGITLDYPETAVGNVNQLPINKPVNFNYPDSGSPCAMIRMGQAVPGGMGPNKDIVAYSLLCNHMGCSLNYEPASRTFKCPCHFSIFDSEKAGQMVTGQATEDLPRILLSYSEDTGDIKAVGVSGLIFGRQANIL
;
A
#
# COMPACT_ATOMS: atom_id res chain seq x y z
N MET A 1 -11.57 41.72 -20.90
CA MET A 1 -10.39 41.80 -20.02
C MET A 1 -9.66 40.48 -20.07
N SER A 2 -8.45 40.47 -20.58
CA SER A 2 -7.65 39.27 -20.81
C SER A 2 -6.96 38.83 -19.52
N ARG A 3 -6.96 37.53 -19.22
CA ARG A 3 -6.31 36.92 -18.05
C ARG A 3 -4.79 37.11 -17.97
N ARG A 4 -4.18 37.68 -19.01
CA ARG A 4 -2.74 38.00 -19.09
C ARG A 4 -2.34 39.30 -18.44
N SER A 5 -3.26 40.19 -18.07
CA SER A 5 -2.95 41.50 -17.47
C SER A 5 -2.78 41.49 -15.96
N PHE A 6 -3.11 40.38 -15.27
CA PHE A 6 -3.06 40.30 -13.81
C PHE A 6 -1.65 40.02 -13.24
N LEU A 7 -0.70 39.59 -14.07
CA LEU A 7 0.62 39.14 -13.60
C LEU A 7 1.75 40.20 -13.80
N LYS A 8 1.43 41.46 -14.14
CA LYS A 8 2.48 42.49 -14.45
C LYS A 8 2.65 43.58 -13.43
N SER A 9 2.01 43.54 -12.26
CA SER A 9 2.10 44.64 -11.28
C SER A 9 2.41 44.13 -9.86
N SER A 10 3.55 43.49 -9.66
CA SER A 10 4.09 43.28 -8.32
C SER A 10 5.61 43.07 -8.38
N SER A 11 6.37 44.14 -8.69
CA SER A 11 7.79 44.14 -8.44
C SER A 11 8.22 45.57 -8.07
N VAL A 12 8.04 45.90 -6.80
CA VAL A 12 8.80 47.01 -6.18
C VAL A 12 9.74 46.35 -5.16
N ALA A 13 10.99 46.20 -5.54
CA ALA A 13 12.05 45.78 -4.65
C ALA A 13 12.48 46.99 -3.80
N ALA A 14 12.19 46.95 -2.52
CA ALA A 14 12.84 47.84 -1.54
C ALA A 14 14.04 47.08 -0.94
N ALA A 15 15.24 47.44 -1.39
CA ALA A 15 16.48 46.97 -0.79
C ALA A 15 16.74 47.78 0.50
N ILE A 16 16.71 47.10 1.65
CA ILE A 16 17.20 47.60 2.92
C ILE A 16 18.51 46.86 3.22
N PRO A 17 19.64 47.53 3.42
CA PRO A 17 20.87 46.88 3.88
C PRO A 17 20.78 46.66 5.39
N VAL A 18 20.73 45.43 5.83
CA VAL A 18 20.94 45.04 7.23
C VAL A 18 22.36 44.50 7.36
N MET A 19 23.20 45.30 8.03
CA MET A 19 24.49 44.87 8.53
C MET A 19 24.33 43.82 9.64
N GLY A 20 25.00 42.73 9.46
CA GLY A 20 25.74 41.87 10.36
C GLY A 20 25.14 41.47 11.70
N THR A 21 24.89 40.20 11.80
CA THR A 21 25.45 39.31 12.85
C THR A 21 25.24 37.86 12.40
N THR A 22 26.34 37.15 12.23
CA THR A 22 26.35 35.69 11.96
C THR A 22 25.97 34.93 13.22
N GLY A 23 24.68 34.80 13.43
CA GLY A 23 24.15 33.82 14.36
C GLY A 23 23.53 32.68 13.53
N SER A 24 24.22 31.54 13.44
CA SER A 24 23.63 30.31 12.90
C SER A 24 22.50 29.89 13.82
N VAL A 25 21.29 30.34 13.52
CA VAL A 25 20.09 29.77 14.10
C VAL A 25 19.89 28.43 13.38
N LEU A 26 20.38 27.32 13.99
CA LEU A 26 19.91 26.02 13.68
C LEU A 26 18.41 26.01 14.01
N ALA A 27 17.59 26.30 13.01
CA ALA A 27 16.17 26.02 13.08
C ALA A 27 16.05 24.49 13.22
N LYS A 28 15.88 24.05 14.47
CA LYS A 28 15.42 22.72 14.76
C LYS A 28 14.03 22.65 14.15
N GLU A 29 13.92 22.03 12.99
CA GLU A 29 12.64 21.66 12.39
C GLU A 29 11.95 20.72 13.38
N ASN A 30 11.17 21.30 14.27
CA ASN A 30 10.09 20.58 14.92
C ASN A 30 9.00 20.40 13.84
N SER A 31 9.21 19.45 12.93
CA SER A 31 8.08 18.88 12.23
C SER A 31 7.12 18.39 13.31
N PRO A 32 5.87 18.87 13.37
CA PRO A 32 4.90 18.28 14.27
C PRO A 32 4.89 16.80 13.91
N ALA A 33 5.25 15.96 14.88
CA ALA A 33 5.09 14.52 14.74
C ALA A 33 3.64 14.34 14.27
N ASN A 34 3.48 13.76 13.10
CA ASN A 34 2.15 13.43 12.58
C ASN A 34 1.55 12.45 13.59
N THR A 35 0.81 12.98 14.57
CA THR A 35 0.03 12.21 15.53
C THR A 35 -1.24 11.70 14.84
N GLY A 36 -1.08 11.24 13.59
CA GLY A 36 -2.13 10.47 12.95
C GLY A 36 -2.48 9.32 13.86
N ILE A 37 -3.77 9.15 14.14
CA ILE A 37 -4.26 7.97 14.86
C ILE A 37 -3.81 6.77 14.06
N THR A 38 -2.74 6.11 14.52
CA THR A 38 -2.34 4.81 13.98
C THR A 38 -3.27 3.80 14.63
N LEU A 39 -4.10 3.18 13.81
CA LEU A 39 -4.91 2.06 14.26
C LEU A 39 -3.96 0.89 14.57
N ASP A 40 -4.10 0.29 15.76
CA ASP A 40 -3.32 -0.87 16.17
C ASP A 40 -3.84 -2.11 15.45
N TYR A 41 -3.24 -2.43 14.31
CA TYR A 41 -3.52 -3.67 13.61
C TYR A 41 -3.00 -4.88 14.39
N PRO A 42 -3.75 -6.00 14.44
CA PRO A 42 -3.26 -7.22 15.06
C PRO A 42 -2.06 -7.78 14.30
N GLU A 43 -1.04 -8.28 15.02
CA GLU A 43 0.00 -9.09 14.42
C GLU A 43 -0.47 -10.54 14.30
N THR A 44 -0.61 -11.04 13.09
CA THR A 44 -1.10 -12.39 12.82
C THR A 44 -0.06 -13.19 12.05
N ALA A 45 0.39 -14.32 12.59
CA ALA A 45 1.28 -15.24 11.87
C ALA A 45 0.53 -15.84 10.66
N VAL A 46 1.12 -15.71 9.47
CA VAL A 46 0.47 -16.12 8.21
C VAL A 46 1.28 -17.12 7.40
N GLY A 47 2.51 -17.43 7.81
CA GLY A 47 3.32 -18.46 7.17
C GLY A 47 4.81 -18.34 7.46
N ASN A 48 5.59 -19.14 6.73
CA ASN A 48 7.06 -19.10 6.77
C ASN A 48 7.62 -19.15 5.34
N VAL A 49 8.64 -18.34 5.05
CA VAL A 49 9.19 -18.18 3.70
C VAL A 49 9.68 -19.49 3.09
N ASN A 50 10.18 -20.41 3.92
CA ASN A 50 10.72 -21.70 3.48
C ASN A 50 9.63 -22.68 3.00
N GLN A 51 8.37 -22.40 3.35
CA GLN A 51 7.21 -23.23 3.00
C GLN A 51 6.38 -22.63 1.86
N LEU A 52 6.70 -21.40 1.42
CA LEU A 52 5.93 -20.72 0.39
C LEU A 52 6.33 -21.20 -1.02
N PRO A 53 5.42 -21.84 -1.74
CA PRO A 53 5.66 -22.19 -3.14
C PRO A 53 5.63 -20.92 -4.01
N ILE A 54 6.50 -20.89 -5.04
CA ILE A 54 6.52 -19.78 -5.99
C ILE A 54 5.25 -19.81 -6.85
N ASN A 55 4.66 -18.62 -7.03
CA ASN A 55 3.52 -18.37 -7.90
C ASN A 55 2.26 -19.19 -7.55
N LYS A 56 2.09 -19.53 -6.27
CA LYS A 56 0.89 -20.19 -5.75
C LYS A 56 0.35 -19.40 -4.55
N PRO A 57 -0.95 -19.08 -4.51
CA PRO A 57 -1.53 -18.36 -3.39
C PRO A 57 -1.62 -19.25 -2.15
N VAL A 58 -1.30 -18.68 -1.00
CA VAL A 58 -1.55 -19.23 0.33
C VAL A 58 -2.61 -18.36 0.99
N ASN A 59 -3.78 -18.93 1.24
CA ASN A 59 -4.92 -18.18 1.78
C ASN A 59 -4.83 -18.07 3.30
N PHE A 60 -5.26 -16.92 3.81
CA PHE A 60 -5.41 -16.62 5.24
C PHE A 60 -6.49 -15.57 5.43
N ASN A 61 -6.82 -15.22 6.67
CA ASN A 61 -7.74 -14.13 6.98
C ASN A 61 -7.03 -13.03 7.75
N TYR A 62 -7.29 -11.75 7.41
CA TYR A 62 -6.71 -10.61 8.09
C TYR A 62 -7.47 -9.31 7.76
N PRO A 63 -7.72 -8.41 8.73
CA PRO A 63 -7.33 -8.44 10.14
C PRO A 63 -8.21 -9.34 11.02
N ASP A 64 -9.26 -9.91 10.46
CA ASP A 64 -10.22 -10.76 11.15
C ASP A 64 -10.71 -11.92 10.27
N SER A 65 -11.53 -12.81 10.83
CA SER A 65 -12.02 -14.02 10.14
C SER A 65 -12.93 -13.75 8.93
N GLY A 66 -13.51 -12.57 8.82
CA GLY A 66 -14.36 -12.15 7.70
C GLY A 66 -13.62 -11.50 6.53
N SER A 67 -12.30 -11.41 6.59
CA SER A 67 -11.46 -10.74 5.59
C SER A 67 -10.52 -11.73 4.90
N PRO A 68 -10.99 -12.42 3.85
CA PRO A 68 -10.15 -13.38 3.11
C PRO A 68 -9.03 -12.65 2.38
N CYS A 69 -7.82 -13.21 2.48
CA CYS A 69 -6.59 -12.70 1.89
C CYS A 69 -5.78 -13.83 1.24
N ALA A 70 -4.90 -13.47 0.32
CA ALA A 70 -3.93 -14.40 -0.24
C ALA A 70 -2.53 -13.79 -0.21
N MET A 71 -1.55 -14.60 0.23
CA MET A 71 -0.13 -14.32 0.14
C MET A 71 0.47 -15.12 -1.01
N ILE A 72 1.37 -14.49 -1.77
CA ILE A 72 2.00 -15.10 -2.94
C ILE A 72 3.50 -14.77 -2.92
N ARG A 73 4.32 -15.80 -3.15
CA ARG A 73 5.73 -15.62 -3.45
C ARG A 73 5.91 -15.51 -4.95
N MET A 74 6.33 -14.35 -5.44
CA MET A 74 6.41 -14.04 -6.88
C MET A 74 7.64 -14.66 -7.56
N GLY A 75 8.71 -14.98 -6.79
CA GLY A 75 9.97 -15.51 -7.30
C GLY A 75 10.90 -14.46 -7.92
N GLN A 76 10.48 -13.21 -7.94
CA GLN A 76 11.27 -12.05 -8.33
C GLN A 76 10.84 -10.84 -7.50
N ALA A 77 11.74 -9.89 -7.28
CA ALA A 77 11.44 -8.68 -6.52
C ALA A 77 10.31 -7.88 -7.19
N VAL A 78 9.33 -7.46 -6.40
CA VAL A 78 8.17 -6.68 -6.86
C VAL A 78 7.91 -5.48 -5.95
N PRO A 79 7.26 -4.42 -6.43
CA PRO A 79 6.90 -3.26 -5.62
C PRO A 79 6.11 -3.66 -4.36
N GLY A 80 6.61 -3.25 -3.19
CA GLY A 80 6.01 -3.58 -1.89
C GLY A 80 6.22 -5.02 -1.44
N GLY A 81 7.05 -5.79 -2.15
CA GLY A 81 7.41 -7.15 -1.77
C GLY A 81 8.24 -7.21 -0.49
N MET A 82 7.99 -8.23 0.32
CA MET A 82 8.65 -8.52 1.60
C MET A 82 9.50 -9.80 1.49
N GLY A 83 10.30 -10.07 2.52
CA GLY A 83 11.16 -11.23 2.60
C GLY A 83 12.54 -11.02 1.98
N PRO A 84 13.42 -12.04 1.98
CA PRO A 84 14.82 -11.90 1.59
C PRO A 84 15.00 -11.48 0.13
N ASN A 85 14.09 -11.87 -0.75
CA ASN A 85 14.13 -11.52 -2.17
C ASN A 85 13.17 -10.38 -2.54
N LYS A 86 12.48 -9.77 -1.57
CA LYS A 86 11.43 -8.76 -1.81
C LYS A 86 10.36 -9.26 -2.80
N ASP A 87 10.01 -10.53 -2.70
CA ASP A 87 9.16 -11.24 -3.66
C ASP A 87 7.86 -11.77 -3.05
N ILE A 88 7.58 -11.48 -1.78
CA ILE A 88 6.37 -11.93 -1.09
C ILE A 88 5.40 -10.76 -0.94
N VAL A 89 4.20 -10.91 -1.49
CA VAL A 89 3.11 -9.93 -1.45
C VAL A 89 1.84 -10.57 -0.93
N ALA A 90 0.94 -9.76 -0.37
CA ALA A 90 -0.36 -10.25 0.07
C ALA A 90 -1.45 -9.21 -0.20
N TYR A 91 -2.65 -9.71 -0.55
CA TYR A 91 -3.78 -8.90 -0.98
C TYR A 91 -5.08 -9.41 -0.39
N SER A 92 -6.05 -8.50 -0.24
CA SER A 92 -7.45 -8.87 -0.01
C SER A 92 -7.97 -9.67 -1.20
N LEU A 93 -8.79 -10.68 -0.93
CA LEU A 93 -9.49 -11.45 -1.96
C LEU A 93 -10.91 -10.92 -2.26
N LEU A 94 -11.26 -9.75 -1.74
CA LEU A 94 -12.54 -9.09 -2.03
C LEU A 94 -12.33 -8.01 -3.10
N CYS A 95 -13.07 -8.14 -4.21
CA CYS A 95 -13.02 -7.18 -5.32
C CYS A 95 -13.56 -5.81 -4.89
N ASN A 96 -12.81 -4.74 -5.14
CA ASN A 96 -13.18 -3.36 -4.79
C ASN A 96 -14.38 -2.81 -5.56
N HIS A 97 -14.92 -3.54 -6.54
CA HIS A 97 -16.16 -3.14 -7.19
C HIS A 97 -17.39 -3.47 -6.34
N MET A 98 -17.61 -4.75 -6.02
CA MET A 98 -18.79 -5.24 -5.28
C MET A 98 -18.51 -6.42 -4.37
N GLY A 99 -17.29 -6.60 -3.90
CA GLY A 99 -16.94 -7.60 -2.89
C GLY A 99 -16.92 -9.04 -3.36
N CYS A 100 -17.04 -9.31 -4.67
CA CYS A 100 -16.91 -10.68 -5.18
C CYS A 100 -15.54 -11.25 -4.86
N SER A 101 -15.48 -12.54 -4.53
CA SER A 101 -14.22 -13.25 -4.31
C SER A 101 -13.40 -13.32 -5.60
N LEU A 102 -12.12 -12.97 -5.46
CA LEU A 102 -11.16 -12.97 -6.55
C LEU A 102 -10.50 -14.34 -6.73
N ASN A 103 -10.21 -14.70 -7.98
CA ASN A 103 -9.43 -15.87 -8.34
C ASN A 103 -8.03 -15.42 -8.78
N TYR A 104 -6.98 -16.07 -8.26
CA TYR A 104 -5.62 -15.88 -8.75
C TYR A 104 -5.37 -16.73 -10.00
N GLU A 105 -4.83 -16.09 -11.04
CA GLU A 105 -4.43 -16.73 -12.28
C GLU A 105 -2.90 -16.78 -12.38
N PRO A 106 -2.27 -17.95 -12.15
CA PRO A 106 -0.81 -18.05 -12.13
C PRO A 106 -0.15 -17.72 -13.47
N ALA A 107 -0.80 -17.99 -14.59
CA ALA A 107 -0.22 -17.78 -15.92
C ALA A 107 -0.02 -16.28 -16.22
N SER A 108 -0.93 -15.43 -15.77
CA SER A 108 -0.86 -13.97 -15.94
C SER A 108 -0.43 -13.24 -14.67
N ARG A 109 -0.27 -13.96 -13.54
CA ARG A 109 0.04 -13.40 -12.22
C ARG A 109 -0.90 -12.27 -11.81
N THR A 110 -2.18 -12.45 -12.08
CA THR A 110 -3.23 -11.47 -11.80
C THR A 110 -4.34 -12.07 -10.97
N PHE A 111 -5.03 -11.21 -10.22
CA PHE A 111 -6.31 -11.56 -9.62
C PHE A 111 -7.43 -11.17 -10.59
N LYS A 112 -8.39 -12.07 -10.79
CA LYS A 112 -9.53 -11.89 -11.69
C LYS A 112 -10.84 -11.99 -10.94
N CYS A 113 -11.71 -11.01 -11.13
CA CYS A 113 -13.05 -10.99 -10.58
C CYS A 113 -14.01 -11.72 -11.55
N PRO A 114 -14.68 -12.80 -11.11
CA PRO A 114 -15.61 -13.52 -11.98
C PRO A 114 -16.93 -12.78 -12.23
N CYS A 115 -17.27 -11.78 -11.39
CA CYS A 115 -18.56 -11.10 -11.47
C CYS A 115 -18.64 -10.06 -12.58
N HIS A 116 -17.66 -9.14 -12.64
CA HIS A 116 -17.65 -8.03 -13.62
C HIS A 116 -16.26 -7.82 -14.23
N PHE A 117 -15.45 -8.87 -14.25
CA PHE A 117 -14.21 -8.98 -14.99
C PHE A 117 -13.11 -7.95 -14.65
N SER A 118 -13.14 -7.38 -13.43
CA SER A 118 -12.00 -6.58 -12.96
C SER A 118 -10.76 -7.46 -12.81
N ILE A 119 -9.62 -6.93 -13.23
CA ILE A 119 -8.31 -7.59 -13.19
C ILE A 119 -7.34 -6.71 -12.42
N PHE A 120 -6.57 -7.33 -11.50
CA PHE A 120 -5.58 -6.65 -10.67
C PHE A 120 -4.21 -7.34 -10.83
N ASP A 121 -3.18 -6.53 -11.02
CA ASP A 121 -1.80 -7.01 -11.23
C ASP A 121 -1.08 -7.21 -9.89
N SER A 122 -0.78 -8.46 -9.54
CA SER A 122 -0.08 -8.78 -8.30
C SER A 122 1.39 -8.36 -8.30
N GLU A 123 2.00 -8.16 -9.46
CA GLU A 123 3.38 -7.69 -9.61
C GLU A 123 3.49 -6.16 -9.57
N LYS A 124 2.36 -5.46 -9.61
CA LYS A 124 2.27 -3.98 -9.59
C LYS A 124 1.51 -3.49 -8.37
N ALA A 125 1.79 -4.08 -7.20
CA ALA A 125 1.18 -3.68 -5.93
C ALA A 125 -0.35 -3.76 -5.89
N GLY A 126 -0.96 -4.67 -6.64
CA GLY A 126 -2.42 -4.83 -6.72
C GLY A 126 -3.10 -3.84 -7.65
N GLN A 127 -2.34 -3.19 -8.54
CA GLN A 127 -2.88 -2.19 -9.47
C GLN A 127 -4.05 -2.76 -10.28
N MET A 128 -5.15 -2.00 -10.31
CA MET A 128 -6.28 -2.28 -11.19
C MET A 128 -5.89 -2.07 -12.66
N VAL A 129 -6.04 -3.10 -13.47
CA VAL A 129 -5.64 -3.10 -14.89
C VAL A 129 -6.82 -2.82 -15.79
N THR A 130 -7.96 -3.46 -15.51
CA THR A 130 -9.19 -3.33 -16.31
C THR A 130 -10.40 -3.79 -15.52
N GLY A 131 -11.59 -3.42 -15.95
CA GLY A 131 -12.87 -3.83 -15.39
C GLY A 131 -13.60 -2.70 -14.68
N GLN A 132 -14.51 -3.05 -13.78
CA GLN A 132 -15.43 -2.12 -13.13
C GLN A 132 -14.93 -1.61 -11.76
N ALA A 133 -13.86 -2.17 -11.21
CA ALA A 133 -13.25 -1.62 -10.00
C ALA A 133 -12.66 -0.24 -10.26
N THR A 134 -12.70 0.64 -9.26
CA THR A 134 -12.21 2.02 -9.36
C THR A 134 -10.95 2.27 -8.55
N GLU A 135 -10.50 1.28 -7.77
CA GLU A 135 -9.35 1.34 -6.89
C GLU A 135 -8.49 0.08 -7.03
N ASP A 136 -7.23 0.22 -6.66
CA ASP A 136 -6.30 -0.90 -6.57
C ASP A 136 -6.72 -1.87 -5.44
N LEU A 137 -6.27 -3.11 -5.54
CA LEU A 137 -6.59 -4.13 -4.54
C LEU A 137 -5.89 -3.81 -3.21
N PRO A 138 -6.61 -3.82 -2.05
CA PRO A 138 -5.99 -3.57 -0.76
C PRO A 138 -4.86 -4.55 -0.47
N ARG A 139 -3.68 -4.00 -0.12
CA ARG A 139 -2.51 -4.80 0.23
C ARG A 139 -2.49 -5.09 1.72
N ILE A 140 -2.16 -6.32 2.05
CA ILE A 140 -1.83 -6.70 3.42
C ILE A 140 -0.34 -6.44 3.64
N LEU A 141 -0.03 -5.60 4.62
CA LEU A 141 1.34 -5.30 5.00
C LEU A 141 1.90 -6.47 5.79
N LEU A 142 3.07 -6.92 5.39
CA LEU A 142 3.74 -8.08 5.99
C LEU A 142 5.00 -7.63 6.74
N SER A 143 5.33 -8.31 7.83
CA SER A 143 6.65 -8.30 8.45
C SER A 143 7.31 -9.67 8.28
N TYR A 144 8.64 -9.68 8.29
CA TYR A 144 9.45 -10.88 8.08
C TYR A 144 10.57 -10.93 9.11
N SER A 145 10.75 -12.09 9.73
CA SER A 145 11.87 -12.38 10.63
C SER A 145 13.01 -13.05 9.85
N GLU A 146 14.18 -12.43 9.81
CA GLU A 146 15.34 -12.99 9.13
C GLU A 146 15.85 -14.26 9.82
N ASP A 147 15.71 -14.35 11.15
CA ASP A 147 16.22 -15.47 11.95
C ASP A 147 15.39 -16.74 11.77
N THR A 148 14.07 -16.61 11.74
CA THR A 148 13.15 -17.77 11.74
C THR A 148 12.49 -18.01 10.38
N GLY A 149 12.47 -17.00 9.50
CA GLY A 149 11.73 -17.04 8.25
C GLY A 149 10.23 -16.80 8.40
N ASP A 150 9.77 -16.47 9.61
CA ASP A 150 8.34 -16.29 9.88
C ASP A 150 7.81 -15.00 9.26
N ILE A 151 6.58 -15.09 8.78
CA ILE A 151 5.85 -13.98 8.16
C ILE A 151 4.61 -13.70 8.98
N LYS A 152 4.41 -12.42 9.32
CA LYS A 152 3.22 -11.93 9.99
C LYS A 152 2.53 -10.87 9.12
N ALA A 153 1.21 -10.85 9.14
CA ALA A 153 0.40 -9.72 8.69
C ALA A 153 0.35 -8.68 9.81
N VAL A 154 0.60 -7.41 9.49
CA VAL A 154 0.76 -6.32 10.46
C VAL A 154 -0.05 -5.07 10.12
N GLY A 155 -0.76 -5.05 9.01
CA GLY A 155 -1.54 -3.90 8.59
C GLY A 155 -2.21 -4.08 7.24
N VAL A 156 -3.00 -3.10 6.85
CA VAL A 156 -3.66 -3.04 5.53
C VAL A 156 -3.43 -1.66 4.92
N SER A 157 -3.01 -1.64 3.67
CA SER A 157 -2.94 -0.44 2.84
C SER A 157 -4.14 -0.43 1.88
N GLY A 158 -4.97 0.58 1.97
CA GLY A 158 -6.29 0.65 1.32
C GLY A 158 -7.41 0.18 2.24
N LEU A 159 -8.66 0.26 1.78
CA LEU A 159 -9.84 -0.16 2.53
C LEU A 159 -10.40 -1.46 1.95
N ILE A 160 -10.54 -2.48 2.79
CA ILE A 160 -11.16 -3.75 2.40
C ILE A 160 -12.64 -3.49 2.06
N PHE A 161 -13.11 -4.06 0.95
CA PHE A 161 -14.48 -3.86 0.48
C PHE A 161 -15.52 -4.15 1.57
N GLY A 162 -16.54 -3.28 1.65
CA GLY A 162 -17.66 -3.41 2.56
C GLY A 162 -17.39 -2.94 4.00
N ARG A 163 -16.22 -2.37 4.27
CA ARG A 163 -15.83 -1.85 5.58
C ARG A 163 -15.87 -0.33 5.62
N GLN A 164 -16.20 0.22 6.79
CA GLN A 164 -16.02 1.65 7.09
C GLN A 164 -14.61 1.92 7.61
N ALA A 165 -14.01 0.93 8.26
CA ALA A 165 -12.62 0.88 8.69
C ALA A 165 -12.14 -0.57 8.67
N ASN A 166 -10.85 -0.80 8.44
CA ASN A 166 -10.30 -2.16 8.41
C ASN A 166 -10.28 -2.82 9.80
N ILE A 167 -10.15 -2.02 10.84
CA ILE A 167 -10.28 -2.42 12.24
C ILE A 167 -11.19 -1.42 12.95
N LEU A 168 -11.98 -1.89 13.90
CA LEU A 168 -12.90 -1.10 14.72
C LEU A 168 -12.48 -1.20 16.19
#